data_43bce250f49f4991dfd53f32ad47bc08
#
_entry.id   43bce250f49f4991dfd53f32ad47bc08
#
_cell.length_a   1.000
_cell.length_b   1.000
_cell.length_c   1.000
_cell.angle_alpha   90.00
_cell.angle_beta   90.00
_cell.angle_gamma   90.00
#
_symmetry.space_group_name_H-M   'P 1'
#
loop_
_entity.id
_entity.type
_entity.pdbx_description
1 polymer ?
#
loop_
_entity_poly.entity_id
_entity_poly.type
_entity_poly.pdbx_seq_one_letter_code
_entity_poly.pdbx_strand_id
1 'polypeptide(L)'
;PPRRSPDLRASPRHWQVIQAALLDLEQAIAQHGGRLCVRIGTMEEVLVELQQALGHFALLAHEEIGEDWSFKRDKAVAAWCAGAAISFTELPQFGVFRGQHDRDGWATRWRQFMTQPQQQTPQTIRWTHHPSTANWQDWQPKPSRHGIANFNLPSAPAVLEGFLQRRGEQYHLKMSSPLSAPEACSRLSVQLASGRLSMRTVVQETWRAQRQVKTWPAEQRGTWPKALAAFQSRLHWHCHFMQKFESEPELEHCNMARSCDGLRENDFDEAKFQAWCTGHTGYPFIDACMRFLLAKGWINFRMRAMLVSFAAYDLWLHWQRPAHHLAQLFIDFEPGIHYPQVQMQSGTTGINTLRIYNPIKQSMDQDPKGEFIRRWVPECAGFDQLRIHAPWEATAMEQLAAGCQIGEHYPEPIVDHMSAARFAKAQFAGVRRSAAGQADKQTVMQRHGSRKTSSRKTGSRKTDAQKKPANSIEKRAPDNGAATQ
;
A
#
# COMPACT_ATOMS: atom_id res chain seq x y z
N PRO A 1 9.19 -33.80 -6.40
CA PRO A 1 9.18 -32.70 -5.47
C PRO A 1 7.77 -32.13 -5.41
N PRO A 2 7.22 -31.78 -4.22
CA PRO A 2 5.94 -31.12 -4.17
C PRO A 2 6.04 -29.88 -5.04
N ARG A 3 5.15 -29.76 -6.04
CA ARG A 3 5.04 -28.55 -6.84
C ARG A 3 4.81 -27.42 -5.83
N ARG A 4 5.81 -26.55 -5.65
CA ARG A 4 5.65 -25.36 -4.85
C ARG A 4 4.44 -24.63 -5.42
N SER A 5 3.46 -24.36 -4.60
CA SER A 5 2.33 -23.52 -5.01
C SER A 5 2.94 -22.29 -5.70
N PRO A 6 2.56 -21.98 -6.93
CA PRO A 6 3.12 -20.85 -7.65
C PRO A 6 2.90 -19.54 -6.89
N ASP A 7 1.94 -19.51 -5.98
CA ASP A 7 1.60 -18.34 -5.17
C ASP A 7 1.94 -18.59 -3.69
N LEU A 8 3.18 -18.30 -3.33
CA LEU A 8 3.64 -18.31 -1.93
C LEU A 8 3.02 -17.16 -1.10
N ARG A 9 2.31 -16.22 -1.73
CA ARG A 9 1.76 -15.01 -1.14
C ARG A 9 0.26 -15.10 -0.90
N ALA A 10 -0.44 -16.01 -1.57
CA ALA A 10 -1.83 -16.28 -1.29
C ALA A 10 -2.00 -16.88 0.11
N SER A 11 -3.04 -16.44 0.80
CA SER A 11 -3.39 -16.92 2.14
C SER A 11 -4.89 -17.16 2.25
N PRO A 12 -5.36 -17.90 3.25
CA PRO A 12 -6.79 -18.08 3.51
C PRO A 12 -7.56 -16.77 3.64
N ARG A 13 -6.92 -15.69 4.05
CA ARG A 13 -7.54 -14.35 4.14
C ARG A 13 -7.95 -13.83 2.77
N HIS A 14 -7.11 -14.01 1.75
CA HIS A 14 -7.41 -13.60 0.38
C HIS A 14 -8.60 -14.41 -0.14
N TRP A 15 -8.65 -15.72 0.16
CA TRP A 15 -9.80 -16.54 -0.21
C TRP A 15 -11.08 -16.07 0.47
N GLN A 16 -11.04 -15.71 1.77
CA GLN A 16 -12.20 -15.14 2.46
C GLN A 16 -12.74 -13.89 1.75
N VAL A 17 -11.85 -13.01 1.27
CA VAL A 17 -12.23 -11.82 0.48
C VAL A 17 -12.82 -12.21 -0.85
N ILE A 18 -12.17 -13.12 -1.59
CA ILE A 18 -12.63 -13.59 -2.92
C ILE A 18 -13.98 -14.28 -2.79
N GLN A 19 -14.14 -15.16 -1.82
CA GLN A 19 -15.40 -15.89 -1.58
C GLN A 19 -16.54 -14.91 -1.28
N ALA A 20 -16.33 -13.92 -0.40
CA ALA A 20 -17.32 -12.89 -0.13
C ALA A 20 -17.68 -12.07 -1.38
N ALA A 21 -16.68 -11.75 -2.22
CA ALA A 21 -16.90 -11.03 -3.47
C ALA A 21 -17.67 -11.87 -4.49
N LEU A 22 -17.39 -13.18 -4.58
CA LEU A 22 -18.12 -14.10 -5.48
C LEU A 22 -19.58 -14.29 -5.04
N LEU A 23 -19.85 -14.37 -3.74
CA LEU A 23 -21.22 -14.45 -3.22
C LEU A 23 -22.03 -13.17 -3.54
N ASP A 24 -21.42 -11.99 -3.39
CA ASP A 24 -22.06 -10.74 -3.81
C ASP A 24 -22.32 -10.69 -5.32
N LEU A 25 -21.38 -11.16 -6.11
CA LEU A 25 -21.53 -11.23 -7.57
C LEU A 25 -22.62 -12.23 -7.97
N GLU A 26 -22.69 -13.38 -7.33
CA GLU A 26 -23.75 -14.36 -7.54
C GLU A 26 -25.13 -13.77 -7.26
N GLN A 27 -25.26 -13.06 -6.15
CA GLN A 27 -26.51 -12.35 -5.81
C GLN A 27 -26.88 -11.29 -6.86
N ALA A 28 -25.90 -10.50 -7.33
CA ALA A 28 -26.14 -9.48 -8.34
C ALA A 28 -26.53 -10.11 -9.70
N ILE A 29 -25.89 -11.19 -10.11
CA ILE A 29 -26.23 -11.93 -11.33
C ILE A 29 -27.65 -12.54 -11.23
N ALA A 30 -28.01 -13.09 -10.06
CA ALA A 30 -29.34 -13.68 -9.83
C ALA A 30 -30.48 -12.66 -9.99
N GLN A 31 -30.23 -11.38 -9.64
CA GLN A 31 -31.23 -10.30 -9.86
C GLN A 31 -31.53 -10.07 -11.34
N HIS A 32 -30.65 -10.51 -12.25
CA HIS A 32 -30.83 -10.46 -13.70
C HIS A 32 -31.19 -11.83 -14.30
N GLY A 33 -31.59 -12.81 -13.48
CA GLY A 33 -32.01 -14.14 -13.93
C GLY A 33 -30.87 -15.10 -14.29
N GLY A 34 -29.61 -14.73 -14.00
CA GLY A 34 -28.44 -15.55 -14.26
C GLY A 34 -27.94 -16.36 -13.06
N ARG A 35 -26.90 -17.13 -13.26
CA ARG A 35 -26.17 -17.85 -12.21
C ARG A 35 -24.67 -17.68 -12.42
N LEU A 36 -23.95 -17.51 -11.33
CA LEU A 36 -22.49 -17.50 -11.35
C LEU A 36 -21.98 -18.94 -11.53
N CYS A 37 -21.07 -19.17 -12.47
CA CYS A 37 -20.35 -20.42 -12.62
C CYS A 37 -18.95 -20.29 -12.02
N VAL A 38 -18.67 -20.97 -10.91
CA VAL A 38 -17.36 -21.01 -10.25
C VAL A 38 -16.70 -22.34 -10.53
N ARG A 39 -15.51 -22.31 -11.11
CA ARG A 39 -14.70 -23.49 -11.43
C ARG A 39 -13.40 -23.48 -10.63
N ILE A 40 -13.02 -24.64 -10.12
CA ILE A 40 -11.76 -24.86 -9.42
C ILE A 40 -10.87 -25.75 -10.28
N GLY A 41 -9.74 -25.22 -10.74
CA GLY A 41 -8.79 -25.90 -11.61
C GLY A 41 -7.76 -24.93 -12.18
N THR A 42 -6.88 -25.41 -13.03
CA THR A 42 -6.05 -24.53 -13.84
C THR A 42 -6.89 -23.87 -14.93
N MET A 43 -6.49 -22.66 -15.37
CA MET A 43 -7.24 -21.96 -16.43
C MET A 43 -7.34 -22.78 -17.71
N GLU A 44 -6.28 -23.50 -18.07
CA GLU A 44 -6.25 -24.33 -19.27
C GLU A 44 -7.26 -25.48 -19.17
N GLU A 45 -7.27 -26.23 -18.07
CA GLU A 45 -8.23 -27.32 -17.83
C GLU A 45 -9.67 -26.80 -17.89
N VAL A 46 -9.96 -25.70 -17.22
CA VAL A 46 -11.30 -25.11 -17.18
C VAL A 46 -11.75 -24.61 -18.56
N LEU A 47 -10.86 -23.99 -19.34
CA LEU A 47 -11.20 -23.49 -20.68
C LEU A 47 -11.43 -24.61 -21.66
N VAL A 48 -10.66 -25.72 -21.60
CA VAL A 48 -10.90 -26.93 -22.41
C VAL A 48 -12.26 -27.52 -22.07
N GLU A 49 -12.59 -27.65 -20.79
CA GLU A 49 -13.89 -28.18 -20.35
C GLU A 49 -15.06 -27.29 -20.83
N LEU A 50 -14.92 -25.99 -20.73
CA LEU A 50 -15.92 -25.02 -21.20
C LEU A 50 -16.09 -25.10 -22.73
N GLN A 51 -15.01 -25.25 -23.48
CA GLN A 51 -15.08 -25.40 -24.93
C GLN A 51 -15.81 -26.70 -25.34
N GLN A 52 -15.56 -27.81 -24.64
CA GLN A 52 -16.26 -29.05 -24.85
C GLN A 52 -17.76 -28.94 -24.56
N ALA A 53 -18.12 -28.23 -23.52
CA ALA A 53 -19.51 -28.09 -23.08
C ALA A 53 -20.31 -27.04 -23.87
N LEU A 54 -19.70 -25.92 -24.23
CA LEU A 54 -20.38 -24.77 -24.85
C LEU A 54 -20.10 -24.61 -26.35
N GLY A 55 -19.11 -25.34 -26.89
CA GLY A 55 -18.64 -25.13 -28.24
C GLY A 55 -17.84 -23.83 -28.41
N HIS A 56 -18.19 -23.00 -29.38
CA HIS A 56 -17.52 -21.75 -29.65
C HIS A 56 -18.06 -20.62 -28.76
N PHE A 57 -17.16 -19.84 -28.11
CA PHE A 57 -17.51 -18.69 -27.27
C PHE A 57 -16.48 -17.56 -27.42
N ALA A 58 -16.75 -16.40 -26.86
CA ALA A 58 -15.79 -15.31 -26.69
C ALA A 58 -15.43 -15.16 -25.22
N LEU A 59 -14.16 -14.98 -24.93
CA LEU A 59 -13.65 -14.75 -23.57
C LEU A 59 -13.38 -13.26 -23.34
N LEU A 60 -13.95 -12.71 -22.28
CA LEU A 60 -13.72 -11.34 -21.81
C LEU A 60 -13.09 -11.40 -20.42
N ALA A 61 -12.03 -10.65 -20.23
CA ALA A 61 -11.37 -10.53 -18.93
C ALA A 61 -10.92 -9.08 -18.69
N HIS A 62 -10.50 -8.76 -17.49
CA HIS A 62 -9.74 -7.55 -17.23
C HIS A 62 -8.24 -7.82 -17.37
N GLU A 63 -7.51 -6.79 -17.84
CA GLU A 63 -6.04 -6.76 -17.74
C GLU A 63 -5.65 -6.90 -16.27
N GLU A 64 -4.95 -7.95 -15.90
CA GLU A 64 -4.42 -8.12 -14.56
C GLU A 64 -3.05 -7.46 -14.46
N ILE A 65 -2.84 -6.70 -13.37
CA ILE A 65 -1.56 -6.12 -13.01
C ILE A 65 -1.05 -6.90 -11.79
N GLY A 66 -0.68 -8.14 -12.07
CA GLY A 66 -0.33 -9.15 -11.10
C GLY A 66 1.16 -9.50 -11.12
N GLU A 67 1.49 -10.55 -10.41
CA GLU A 67 2.83 -11.10 -10.30
C GLU A 67 3.20 -11.90 -11.55
N ASP A 68 4.47 -12.21 -11.71
CA ASP A 68 5.01 -12.92 -12.89
C ASP A 68 4.22 -14.20 -13.24
N TRP A 69 3.79 -14.96 -12.24
CA TRP A 69 3.00 -16.16 -12.47
C TRP A 69 1.62 -15.88 -13.09
N SER A 70 0.91 -14.83 -12.66
CA SER A 70 -0.39 -14.45 -13.22
C SER A 70 -0.25 -13.89 -14.63
N PHE A 71 0.81 -13.13 -14.88
CA PHE A 71 1.13 -12.65 -16.20
C PHE A 71 1.47 -13.80 -17.19
N LYS A 72 2.20 -14.83 -16.73
CA LYS A 72 2.44 -16.05 -17.52
C LYS A 72 1.15 -16.82 -17.79
N ARG A 73 0.26 -16.92 -16.79
CA ARG A 73 -1.07 -17.53 -16.96
C ARG A 73 -1.86 -16.80 -18.04
N ASP A 74 -1.94 -15.48 -18.02
CA ASP A 74 -2.70 -14.69 -19.00
C ASP A 74 -2.14 -14.83 -20.41
N LYS A 75 -0.82 -14.90 -20.56
CA LYS A 75 -0.18 -15.22 -21.84
C LYS A 75 -0.54 -16.64 -22.34
N ALA A 76 -0.56 -17.62 -21.42
CA ALA A 76 -0.96 -18.99 -21.78
C ALA A 76 -2.44 -19.05 -22.20
N VAL A 77 -3.32 -18.33 -21.51
CA VAL A 77 -4.73 -18.17 -21.89
C VAL A 77 -4.88 -17.55 -23.28
N ALA A 78 -4.15 -16.46 -23.55
CA ALA A 78 -4.19 -15.83 -24.86
C ALA A 78 -3.69 -16.77 -25.99
N ALA A 79 -2.62 -17.52 -25.74
CA ALA A 79 -2.09 -18.50 -26.69
C ALA A 79 -3.08 -19.64 -26.93
N TRP A 80 -3.70 -20.16 -25.86
CA TRP A 80 -4.73 -21.20 -25.95
C TRP A 80 -5.94 -20.72 -26.76
N CYS A 81 -6.46 -19.52 -26.48
CA CYS A 81 -7.57 -18.92 -27.22
C CYS A 81 -7.27 -18.78 -28.71
N ALA A 82 -6.06 -18.34 -29.06
CA ALA A 82 -5.62 -18.22 -30.43
C ALA A 82 -5.59 -19.60 -31.13
N GLY A 83 -5.06 -20.64 -30.47
CA GLY A 83 -5.04 -22.01 -30.98
C GLY A 83 -6.44 -22.66 -31.14
N ALA A 84 -7.37 -22.28 -30.25
CA ALA A 84 -8.75 -22.76 -30.26
C ALA A 84 -9.71 -21.89 -31.11
N ALA A 85 -9.22 -20.87 -31.80
CA ALA A 85 -9.99 -19.87 -32.54
C ALA A 85 -11.07 -19.17 -31.70
N ILE A 86 -10.80 -18.99 -30.42
CA ILE A 86 -11.66 -18.26 -29.45
C ILE A 86 -11.24 -16.83 -29.38
N SER A 87 -12.19 -15.88 -29.52
CA SER A 87 -11.93 -14.47 -29.35
C SER A 87 -11.62 -14.18 -27.88
N PHE A 88 -10.46 -13.56 -27.58
CA PHE A 88 -10.06 -13.14 -26.25
C PHE A 88 -9.88 -11.63 -26.20
N THR A 89 -10.60 -10.96 -25.32
CA THR A 89 -10.54 -9.51 -25.15
C THR A 89 -10.23 -9.17 -23.70
N GLU A 90 -9.15 -8.43 -23.46
CA GLU A 90 -8.81 -7.89 -22.15
C GLU A 90 -9.21 -6.40 -22.07
N LEU A 91 -9.86 -6.02 -20.99
CA LEU A 91 -10.34 -4.67 -20.73
C LEU A 91 -9.50 -4.01 -19.62
N PRO A 92 -9.09 -2.74 -19.76
CA PRO A 92 -8.39 -2.05 -18.70
C PRO A 92 -9.21 -1.97 -17.41
N GLN A 93 -8.63 -2.38 -16.29
CA GLN A 93 -9.28 -2.38 -14.97
C GLN A 93 -9.05 -1.06 -14.22
N PHE A 94 -7.84 -0.54 -14.28
CA PHE A 94 -7.40 0.69 -13.62
C PHE A 94 -6.93 1.71 -14.66
N GLY A 95 -6.53 2.89 -14.20
CA GLY A 95 -5.85 3.87 -15.05
C GLY A 95 -4.37 3.51 -15.27
N VAL A 96 -4.14 2.28 -15.72
CA VAL A 96 -2.84 1.68 -16.01
C VAL A 96 -2.84 1.29 -17.49
N PHE A 97 -1.71 1.47 -18.14
CA PHE A 97 -1.61 1.26 -19.59
C PHE A 97 -0.44 0.32 -19.90
N ARG A 98 -0.74 -0.83 -20.50
CA ARG A 98 0.26 -1.82 -20.93
C ARG A 98 1.19 -1.27 -22.00
N GLY A 99 2.43 -1.75 -22.03
CA GLY A 99 3.43 -1.37 -23.02
C GLY A 99 3.96 0.05 -22.89
N GLN A 100 3.69 0.74 -21.78
CA GLN A 100 4.22 2.08 -21.53
C GLN A 100 5.59 2.00 -20.85
N HIS A 101 6.62 2.47 -21.55
CA HIS A 101 8.01 2.40 -21.07
C HIS A 101 8.46 3.60 -20.24
N ASP A 102 7.71 4.69 -20.27
CA ASP A 102 7.97 5.92 -19.50
C ASP A 102 6.70 6.47 -18.85
N ARG A 103 6.81 7.63 -18.20
CA ARG A 103 5.69 8.28 -17.50
C ARG A 103 5.11 9.48 -18.23
N ASP A 104 5.60 9.75 -19.45
CA ASP A 104 5.16 10.93 -20.17
C ASP A 104 3.72 10.79 -20.66
N GLY A 105 2.91 11.82 -20.41
CA GLY A 105 1.49 11.82 -20.75
C GLY A 105 0.59 10.90 -19.89
N TRP A 106 1.15 10.06 -18.99
CA TRP A 106 0.35 9.12 -18.21
C TRP A 106 -0.76 9.80 -17.40
N ALA A 107 -0.48 10.90 -16.72
CA ALA A 107 -1.48 11.60 -15.90
C ALA A 107 -2.65 12.14 -16.75
N THR A 108 -2.40 12.56 -17.99
CA THR A 108 -3.44 12.99 -18.93
C THR A 108 -4.30 11.81 -19.37
N ARG A 109 -3.67 10.69 -19.76
CA ARG A 109 -4.38 9.46 -20.14
C ARG A 109 -5.19 8.90 -18.97
N TRP A 110 -4.61 8.89 -17.77
CA TRP A 110 -5.33 8.51 -16.54
C TRP A 110 -6.61 9.33 -16.34
N ARG A 111 -6.50 10.66 -16.50
CA ARG A 111 -7.66 11.54 -16.39
C ARG A 111 -8.71 11.26 -17.47
N GLN A 112 -8.29 11.09 -18.71
CA GLN A 112 -9.18 10.71 -19.82
C GLN A 112 -9.90 9.39 -19.53
N PHE A 113 -9.19 8.38 -19.06
CA PHE A 113 -9.78 7.09 -18.67
C PHE A 113 -10.81 7.26 -17.54
N MET A 114 -10.49 8.03 -16.51
CA MET A 114 -11.40 8.24 -15.36
C MET A 114 -12.62 9.10 -15.70
N THR A 115 -12.58 9.93 -16.77
CA THR A 115 -13.74 10.73 -17.21
C THR A 115 -14.69 9.98 -18.13
N GLN A 116 -14.33 8.80 -18.63
CA GLN A 116 -15.22 8.01 -19.46
C GLN A 116 -16.50 7.62 -18.70
N PRO A 117 -17.66 7.55 -19.37
CA PRO A 117 -18.90 7.15 -18.75
C PRO A 117 -18.80 5.72 -18.20
N GLN A 118 -19.52 5.46 -17.12
CA GLN A 118 -19.73 4.09 -16.62
C GLN A 118 -20.79 3.41 -17.51
N GLN A 119 -20.53 2.15 -17.85
CA GLN A 119 -21.49 1.35 -18.58
C GLN A 119 -22.62 0.94 -17.61
N GLN A 120 -23.83 0.95 -18.11
CA GLN A 120 -24.97 0.43 -17.38
C GLN A 120 -25.07 -1.09 -17.57
N THR A 121 -25.52 -1.79 -16.54
CA THR A 121 -25.83 -3.21 -16.65
C THR A 121 -26.94 -3.41 -17.69
N PRO A 122 -26.81 -4.34 -18.66
CA PRO A 122 -27.85 -4.62 -19.63
C PRO A 122 -29.15 -5.02 -18.93
N GLN A 123 -30.29 -4.50 -19.39
CA GLN A 123 -31.60 -4.84 -18.83
C GLN A 123 -32.01 -6.27 -19.14
N THR A 124 -31.63 -6.77 -20.29
CA THR A 124 -31.95 -8.13 -20.76
C THR A 124 -30.66 -8.86 -21.11
N ILE A 125 -30.45 -10.01 -20.46
CA ILE A 125 -29.29 -10.88 -20.69
C ILE A 125 -29.82 -12.28 -21.01
N ARG A 126 -29.32 -12.89 -22.09
CA ARG A 126 -29.54 -14.30 -22.37
C ARG A 126 -28.46 -15.10 -21.68
N TRP A 127 -28.84 -15.83 -20.64
CA TRP A 127 -27.89 -16.59 -19.84
C TRP A 127 -27.71 -18.00 -20.42
N THR A 128 -26.45 -18.42 -20.52
CA THR A 128 -26.07 -19.83 -20.69
C THR A 128 -25.64 -20.36 -19.34
N HIS A 129 -26.22 -21.47 -18.90
CA HIS A 129 -25.94 -22.07 -17.62
C HIS A 129 -24.92 -23.18 -17.75
N HIS A 130 -23.89 -23.14 -16.96
CA HIS A 130 -22.93 -24.20 -16.75
C HIS A 130 -22.78 -24.45 -15.24
N PRO A 131 -22.75 -25.73 -14.79
CA PRO A 131 -22.67 -25.99 -13.35
C PRO A 131 -21.33 -25.51 -12.77
N SER A 132 -21.38 -24.97 -11.57
CA SER A 132 -20.18 -24.69 -10.76
C SER A 132 -19.52 -26.00 -10.30
N THR A 133 -18.25 -25.96 -9.92
CA THR A 133 -17.63 -27.03 -9.13
C THR A 133 -18.46 -27.24 -7.87
N ALA A 134 -18.85 -28.50 -7.61
CA ALA A 134 -19.65 -28.83 -6.44
C ALA A 134 -18.96 -28.31 -5.16
N ASN A 135 -19.75 -27.75 -4.26
CA ASN A 135 -19.29 -27.26 -2.95
C ASN A 135 -18.13 -26.26 -3.01
N TRP A 136 -18.05 -25.44 -4.07
CA TRP A 136 -16.99 -24.43 -4.18
C TRP A 136 -16.95 -23.47 -2.98
N GLN A 137 -18.08 -23.26 -2.32
CA GLN A 137 -18.19 -22.42 -1.11
C GLN A 137 -17.43 -23.04 0.07
N ASP A 138 -17.36 -24.37 0.12
CA ASP A 138 -16.66 -25.09 1.18
C ASP A 138 -15.16 -25.26 0.89
N TRP A 139 -14.74 -24.93 -0.35
CA TRP A 139 -13.33 -25.00 -0.71
C TRP A 139 -12.49 -24.08 0.15
N GLN A 140 -11.43 -24.62 0.72
CA GLN A 140 -10.49 -23.86 1.54
C GLN A 140 -9.08 -24.10 0.98
N PRO A 141 -8.26 -23.03 0.81
CA PRO A 141 -6.84 -23.25 0.59
C PRO A 141 -6.25 -23.98 1.79
N LYS A 142 -5.19 -24.74 1.59
CA LYS A 142 -4.53 -25.49 2.67
C LYS A 142 -4.37 -24.60 3.89
N PRO A 143 -4.66 -25.11 5.11
CA PRO A 143 -4.66 -24.28 6.31
C PRO A 143 -3.35 -23.51 6.46
N SER A 144 -3.41 -22.21 6.44
CA SER A 144 -2.33 -21.37 6.94
C SER A 144 -2.75 -20.79 8.28
N ARG A 145 -1.76 -20.45 9.10
CA ARG A 145 -1.98 -19.92 10.46
C ARG A 145 -2.67 -18.54 10.49
N HIS A 146 -3.12 -18.01 9.36
CA HIS A 146 -3.46 -16.59 9.22
C HIS A 146 -4.91 -16.28 8.76
N GLY A 147 -5.85 -17.18 8.92
CA GLY A 147 -7.28 -16.87 8.74
C GLY A 147 -7.75 -15.75 9.68
N ILE A 148 -8.75 -14.98 9.28
CA ILE A 148 -9.39 -13.96 10.12
C ILE A 148 -10.67 -14.57 10.69
N ALA A 149 -10.75 -14.66 12.01
CA ALA A 149 -11.97 -15.10 12.67
C ALA A 149 -13.10 -14.10 12.44
N ASN A 150 -14.32 -14.61 12.20
CA ASN A 150 -15.53 -13.80 11.99
C ASN A 150 -15.33 -12.73 10.89
N PHE A 151 -14.68 -13.12 9.78
CA PHE A 151 -14.45 -12.22 8.66
C PHE A 151 -15.79 -11.79 8.06
N ASN A 152 -16.01 -10.49 7.97
CA ASN A 152 -17.15 -9.89 7.29
C ASN A 152 -16.67 -8.76 6.40
N LEU A 153 -17.10 -8.79 5.15
CA LEU A 153 -16.79 -7.76 4.17
C LEU A 153 -18.05 -6.92 3.92
N PRO A 154 -18.06 -5.66 4.38
CA PRO A 154 -19.26 -4.82 4.25
C PRO A 154 -19.55 -4.49 2.78
N SER A 155 -20.79 -4.14 2.48
CA SER A 155 -21.23 -3.70 1.16
C SER A 155 -20.33 -2.60 0.58
N ALA A 156 -19.82 -2.81 -0.61
CA ALA A 156 -18.86 -1.90 -1.23
C ALA A 156 -19.44 -0.49 -1.51
N PRO A 157 -20.70 -0.35 -2.03
CA PRO A 157 -21.34 0.95 -2.15
C PRO A 157 -21.54 1.66 -0.80
N ALA A 158 -21.97 0.94 0.24
CA ALA A 158 -22.18 1.52 1.57
C ALA A 158 -20.88 2.03 2.22
N VAL A 159 -19.75 1.33 1.99
CA VAL A 159 -18.42 1.78 2.46
C VAL A 159 -18.01 3.08 1.78
N LEU A 160 -18.21 3.19 0.45
CA LEU A 160 -17.93 4.41 -0.31
C LEU A 160 -18.79 5.57 0.11
N GLU A 161 -20.10 5.36 0.15
CA GLU A 161 -21.08 6.38 0.55
C GLU A 161 -20.81 6.88 1.98
N GLY A 162 -20.67 5.95 2.95
CA GLY A 162 -20.38 6.29 4.33
C GLY A 162 -19.08 7.08 4.49
N PHE A 163 -18.08 6.83 3.65
CA PHE A 163 -16.85 7.63 3.65
C PHE A 163 -17.07 9.03 3.06
N LEU A 164 -17.71 9.13 1.90
CA LEU A 164 -17.87 10.41 1.19
C LEU A 164 -18.87 11.35 1.88
N GLN A 165 -19.83 10.83 2.68
CA GLN A 165 -20.88 11.63 3.30
C GLN A 165 -20.68 11.88 4.79
N ARG A 166 -19.97 11.03 5.53
CA ARG A 166 -19.91 11.09 7.00
C ARG A 166 -18.48 11.02 7.53
N ARG A 167 -17.82 9.87 7.42
CA ARG A 167 -16.59 9.60 8.18
C ARG A 167 -15.31 10.13 7.53
N GLY A 168 -15.36 10.56 6.27
CA GLY A 168 -14.19 11.02 5.52
C GLY A 168 -13.79 12.47 5.78
N GLU A 169 -14.60 13.27 6.48
CA GLU A 169 -14.34 14.69 6.67
C GLU A 169 -12.96 14.99 7.26
N GLN A 170 -12.54 14.20 8.24
CA GLN A 170 -11.24 14.38 8.91
C GLN A 170 -10.16 13.42 8.39
N TYR A 171 -10.36 12.83 7.22
CA TYR A 171 -9.44 11.85 6.63
C TYR A 171 -7.98 12.29 6.64
N HIS A 172 -7.70 13.49 6.14
CA HIS A 172 -6.33 14.02 6.04
C HIS A 172 -5.64 14.28 7.39
N LEU A 173 -6.40 14.44 8.47
CA LEU A 173 -5.90 14.63 9.82
C LEU A 173 -5.72 13.29 10.56
N LYS A 174 -6.64 12.35 10.37
CA LYS A 174 -6.75 11.14 11.18
C LYS A 174 -6.21 9.87 10.49
N MET A 175 -5.76 9.93 9.24
CA MET A 175 -5.32 8.75 8.51
C MET A 175 -3.98 8.17 8.98
N SER A 176 -3.24 8.87 9.84
CA SER A 176 -1.88 8.48 10.22
C SER A 176 -1.81 7.62 11.48
N SER A 177 -2.64 7.89 12.49
CA SER A 177 -2.67 7.12 13.73
C SER A 177 -3.43 5.80 13.54
N PRO A 178 -2.93 4.66 14.07
CA PRO A 178 -3.63 3.37 14.00
C PRO A 178 -4.89 3.34 14.86
N LEU A 179 -5.04 4.28 15.81
CA LEU A 179 -6.26 4.43 16.61
C LEU A 179 -7.42 5.02 15.81
N SER A 180 -7.16 6.07 15.04
CA SER A 180 -8.21 6.81 14.32
C SER A 180 -8.39 6.36 12.87
N ALA A 181 -7.36 5.79 12.26
CA ALA A 181 -7.39 5.39 10.85
C ALA A 181 -8.47 4.35 10.50
N PRO A 182 -8.80 3.35 11.34
CA PRO A 182 -9.87 2.40 11.05
C PRO A 182 -11.21 3.08 10.74
N GLU A 183 -11.53 4.16 11.44
CA GLU A 183 -12.77 4.91 11.24
C GLU A 183 -12.65 6.04 10.21
N ALA A 184 -11.49 6.71 10.13
CA ALA A 184 -11.32 7.87 9.27
C ALA A 184 -10.84 7.54 7.84
N CYS A 185 -10.17 6.41 7.62
CA CYS A 185 -9.77 5.98 6.28
C CYS A 185 -10.95 5.46 5.46
N SER A 186 -10.82 5.52 4.14
CA SER A 186 -11.89 5.08 3.24
C SER A 186 -12.25 3.60 3.37
N ARG A 187 -11.29 2.75 3.73
CA ARG A 187 -11.44 1.28 3.79
C ARG A 187 -11.80 0.65 2.43
N LEU A 188 -11.51 1.36 1.34
CA LEU A 188 -11.86 0.93 -0.02
C LEU A 188 -10.78 0.05 -0.67
N SER A 189 -9.59 -0.09 -0.06
CA SER A 189 -8.51 -0.88 -0.64
C SER A 189 -8.91 -2.33 -0.89
N VAL A 190 -9.62 -2.96 0.05
CA VAL A 190 -10.14 -4.33 -0.11
C VAL A 190 -11.18 -4.43 -1.23
N GLN A 191 -12.05 -3.40 -1.35
CA GLN A 191 -13.11 -3.35 -2.36
C GLN A 191 -12.54 -3.19 -3.77
N LEU A 192 -11.45 -2.41 -3.89
CA LEU A 192 -10.74 -2.21 -5.17
C LEU A 192 -9.94 -3.45 -5.54
N ALA A 193 -9.18 -4.03 -4.60
CA ALA A 193 -8.37 -5.23 -4.83
C ALA A 193 -9.22 -6.46 -5.22
N SER A 194 -10.45 -6.56 -4.67
CA SER A 194 -11.37 -7.65 -4.99
C SER A 194 -12.29 -7.38 -6.19
N GLY A 195 -12.17 -6.23 -6.84
CA GLY A 195 -13.01 -5.87 -8.00
C GLY A 195 -14.47 -5.50 -7.66
N ARG A 196 -14.84 -5.41 -6.38
CA ARG A 196 -16.22 -5.05 -5.94
C ARG A 196 -16.56 -3.58 -6.22
N LEU A 197 -15.56 -2.73 -6.41
CA LEU A 197 -15.68 -1.35 -6.88
C LEU A 197 -14.64 -1.08 -7.97
N SER A 198 -15.07 -0.40 -9.04
CA SER A 198 -14.11 0.08 -10.03
C SER A 198 -13.44 1.36 -9.54
N MET A 199 -12.17 1.54 -9.89
CA MET A 199 -11.44 2.79 -9.62
C MET A 199 -12.15 3.99 -10.24
N ARG A 200 -12.72 3.84 -11.43
CA ARG A 200 -13.47 4.89 -12.12
C ARG A 200 -14.68 5.35 -11.31
N THR A 201 -15.45 4.40 -10.77
CA THR A 201 -16.59 4.71 -9.88
C THR A 201 -16.14 5.53 -8.67
N VAL A 202 -15.10 5.09 -7.97
CA VAL A 202 -14.60 5.79 -6.78
C VAL A 202 -14.10 7.20 -7.12
N VAL A 203 -13.39 7.36 -8.23
CA VAL A 203 -12.90 8.67 -8.69
C VAL A 203 -14.05 9.61 -9.04
N GLN A 204 -15.05 9.13 -9.79
CA GLN A 204 -16.17 9.95 -10.23
C GLN A 204 -17.08 10.36 -9.07
N GLU A 205 -17.35 9.45 -8.12
CA GLU A 205 -18.09 9.76 -6.90
C GLU A 205 -17.33 10.76 -6.02
N THR A 206 -16.01 10.63 -5.93
CA THR A 206 -15.17 11.63 -5.22
C THR A 206 -15.29 13.00 -5.88
N TRP A 207 -15.24 13.08 -7.20
CA TRP A 207 -15.45 14.35 -7.92
C TRP A 207 -16.85 14.91 -7.72
N ARG A 208 -17.89 14.05 -7.66
CA ARG A 208 -19.26 14.47 -7.37
C ARG A 208 -19.34 15.07 -5.97
N ALA A 209 -18.79 14.39 -4.96
CA ALA A 209 -18.72 14.89 -3.59
C ALA A 209 -17.95 16.23 -3.51
N GLN A 210 -16.83 16.37 -4.21
CA GLN A 210 -16.08 17.64 -4.26
C GLN A 210 -16.91 18.79 -4.86
N ARG A 211 -17.70 18.53 -5.90
CA ARG A 211 -18.62 19.54 -6.47
C ARG A 211 -19.74 19.90 -5.51
N GLN A 212 -20.34 18.91 -4.88
CA GLN A 212 -21.40 19.09 -3.89
C GLN A 212 -20.93 19.94 -2.70
N VAL A 213 -19.78 19.62 -2.11
CA VAL A 213 -19.21 20.39 -0.99
C VAL A 213 -18.97 21.85 -1.36
N LYS A 214 -18.62 22.16 -2.62
CA LYS A 214 -18.45 23.54 -3.08
C LYS A 214 -19.75 24.35 -3.07
N THR A 215 -20.91 23.72 -3.19
CA THR A 215 -22.21 24.41 -3.14
C THR A 215 -22.67 24.68 -1.71
N TRP A 216 -22.07 24.08 -0.70
CA TRP A 216 -22.44 24.33 0.69
C TRP A 216 -21.98 25.72 1.15
N PRO A 217 -22.66 26.35 2.13
CA PRO A 217 -22.17 27.53 2.82
C PRO A 217 -20.76 27.28 3.41
N ALA A 218 -19.92 28.31 3.45
CA ALA A 218 -18.52 28.18 3.84
C ALA A 218 -18.34 27.55 5.23
N GLU A 219 -19.20 27.90 6.17
CA GLU A 219 -19.23 27.41 7.55
C GLU A 219 -19.61 25.92 7.65
N GLN A 220 -20.36 25.39 6.69
CA GLN A 220 -20.77 23.98 6.65
C GLN A 220 -19.75 23.07 5.96
N ARG A 221 -18.79 23.65 5.23
CA ARG A 221 -17.78 22.86 4.48
C ARG A 221 -16.82 22.13 5.39
N GLY A 222 -16.58 22.62 6.61
CA GLY A 222 -15.63 22.05 7.54
C GLY A 222 -14.26 21.76 6.90
N THR A 223 -13.74 20.56 7.12
CA THR A 223 -12.48 20.13 6.53
C THR A 223 -12.66 19.30 5.25
N TRP A 224 -13.88 19.09 4.77
CA TRP A 224 -14.19 18.29 3.58
C TRP A 224 -13.38 18.64 2.34
N PRO A 225 -13.16 19.94 1.96
CA PRO A 225 -12.39 20.26 0.76
C PRO A 225 -10.97 19.70 0.80
N LYS A 226 -10.31 19.80 1.96
CA LYS A 226 -8.94 19.26 2.16
C LYS A 226 -8.95 17.74 2.21
N ALA A 227 -9.92 17.14 2.87
CA ALA A 227 -10.06 15.71 3.01
C ALA A 227 -10.26 15.01 1.65
N LEU A 228 -11.23 15.51 0.85
CA LEU A 228 -11.51 14.97 -0.48
C LEU A 228 -10.36 15.19 -1.47
N ALA A 229 -9.65 16.33 -1.38
CA ALA A 229 -8.46 16.56 -2.21
C ALA A 229 -7.32 15.59 -1.84
N ALA A 230 -7.10 15.34 -0.54
CA ALA A 230 -6.14 14.36 -0.08
C ALA A 230 -6.51 12.94 -0.53
N PHE A 231 -7.79 12.56 -0.44
CA PHE A 231 -8.27 11.26 -0.89
C PHE A 231 -8.13 11.11 -2.42
N GLN A 232 -8.55 12.09 -3.20
CA GLN A 232 -8.36 12.12 -4.67
C GLN A 232 -6.90 11.89 -5.06
N SER A 233 -5.98 12.53 -4.35
CA SER A 233 -4.53 12.33 -4.55
C SER A 233 -4.13 10.86 -4.31
N ARG A 234 -4.73 10.16 -3.33
CA ARG A 234 -4.44 8.73 -3.07
C ARG A 234 -4.94 7.82 -4.17
N LEU A 235 -6.11 8.11 -4.76
CA LEU A 235 -6.62 7.35 -5.91
C LEU A 235 -5.68 7.49 -7.12
N HIS A 236 -5.16 8.67 -7.37
CA HIS A 236 -4.15 8.87 -8.40
C HIS A 236 -2.84 8.11 -8.10
N TRP A 237 -2.36 8.14 -6.84
CA TRP A 237 -1.17 7.41 -6.42
C TRP A 237 -1.35 5.89 -6.52
N HIS A 238 -2.53 5.36 -6.28
CA HIS A 238 -2.85 3.94 -6.48
C HIS A 238 -2.46 3.48 -7.89
N CYS A 239 -3.06 4.08 -8.92
CA CYS A 239 -2.75 3.74 -10.31
C CYS A 239 -1.30 4.09 -10.69
N HIS A 240 -0.70 5.13 -10.08
CA HIS A 240 0.70 5.47 -10.33
C HIS A 240 1.67 4.36 -9.89
N PHE A 241 1.43 3.72 -8.75
CA PHE A 241 2.27 2.62 -8.29
C PHE A 241 2.05 1.36 -9.13
N MET A 242 0.80 1.05 -9.45
CA MET A 242 0.47 -0.06 -10.33
C MET A 242 1.12 0.10 -11.71
N GLN A 243 1.13 1.32 -12.27
CA GLN A 243 1.82 1.59 -13.54
C GLN A 243 3.34 1.37 -13.45
N LYS A 244 3.97 1.63 -12.29
CA LYS A 244 5.40 1.32 -12.12
C LYS A 244 5.67 -0.16 -12.27
N PHE A 245 4.86 -0.97 -11.62
CA PHE A 245 4.96 -2.41 -11.63
C PHE A 245 4.66 -2.98 -13.03
N GLU A 246 3.61 -2.50 -13.69
CA GLU A 246 3.30 -2.86 -15.08
C GLU A 246 4.45 -2.55 -16.05
N SER A 247 5.11 -1.40 -15.86
CA SER A 247 6.23 -0.99 -16.71
C SER A 247 7.53 -1.76 -16.42
N GLU A 248 7.64 -2.39 -15.25
CA GLU A 248 8.80 -3.17 -14.80
C GLU A 248 8.36 -4.28 -13.83
N PRO A 249 7.78 -5.38 -14.34
CA PRO A 249 7.31 -6.49 -13.49
C PRO A 249 8.42 -7.17 -12.67
N GLU A 250 9.67 -7.08 -13.12
CA GLU A 250 10.86 -7.61 -12.42
C GLU A 250 11.04 -7.02 -11.01
N LEU A 251 10.37 -5.89 -10.69
CA LEU A 251 10.36 -5.30 -9.35
C LEU A 251 9.83 -6.25 -8.26
N GLU A 252 9.18 -7.33 -8.64
CA GLU A 252 8.83 -8.43 -7.74
C GLU A 252 10.07 -9.19 -7.22
N HIS A 253 11.12 -9.28 -8.05
CA HIS A 253 12.27 -10.14 -7.80
C HIS A 253 13.58 -9.39 -7.54
N CYS A 254 13.68 -8.16 -7.99
CA CYS A 254 14.92 -7.41 -8.03
C CYS A 254 14.80 -6.01 -7.45
N ASN A 255 15.91 -5.45 -6.96
CA ASN A 255 15.92 -4.05 -6.53
C ASN A 255 15.65 -3.12 -7.73
N MET A 256 14.83 -2.08 -7.54
CA MET A 256 14.57 -1.06 -8.57
C MET A 256 15.87 -0.35 -8.98
N ALA A 257 16.71 -0.01 -8.02
CA ALA A 257 18.09 0.44 -8.26
C ALA A 257 19.03 -0.76 -8.08
N ARG A 258 19.58 -1.27 -9.17
CA ARG A 258 20.47 -2.44 -9.18
C ARG A 258 21.76 -2.23 -8.40
N SER A 259 22.18 -0.99 -8.23
CA SER A 259 23.29 -0.63 -7.35
C SER A 259 23.07 -0.98 -5.88
N CYS A 260 21.84 -1.36 -5.49
CA CYS A 260 21.54 -1.89 -4.17
C CYS A 260 21.65 -3.42 -4.09
N ASP A 261 21.90 -4.13 -5.20
CA ASP A 261 22.05 -5.58 -5.21
C ASP A 261 23.32 -5.96 -4.40
N GLY A 262 23.24 -7.03 -3.62
CA GLY A 262 24.29 -7.48 -2.72
C GLY A 262 24.40 -6.70 -1.39
N LEU A 263 23.58 -5.67 -1.19
CA LEU A 263 23.69 -4.82 0.02
C LEU A 263 23.25 -5.55 1.30
N ARG A 264 22.27 -6.47 1.22
CA ARG A 264 21.62 -7.12 2.37
C ARG A 264 21.28 -8.59 2.14
N GLU A 265 21.53 -9.12 0.96
CA GLU A 265 21.08 -10.45 0.56
C GLU A 265 21.80 -11.57 1.31
N ASN A 266 23.06 -11.35 1.70
CA ASN A 266 23.92 -12.37 2.32
C ASN A 266 23.84 -12.43 3.85
N ASP A 267 23.25 -11.42 4.50
CA ASP A 267 23.28 -11.24 5.97
C ASP A 267 21.86 -11.33 6.58
N PHE A 268 21.05 -12.27 6.10
CA PHE A 268 19.69 -12.38 6.56
C PHE A 268 19.60 -13.06 7.93
N ASP A 269 19.16 -12.30 8.95
CA ASP A 269 18.99 -12.77 10.32
C ASP A 269 17.56 -13.36 10.51
N GLU A 270 17.49 -14.68 10.59
CA GLU A 270 16.20 -15.39 10.75
C GLU A 270 15.53 -15.10 12.10
N ALA A 271 16.30 -14.96 13.18
CA ALA A 271 15.75 -14.71 14.51
C ALA A 271 15.07 -13.34 14.57
N LYS A 272 15.73 -12.30 14.04
CA LYS A 272 15.15 -10.97 13.92
C LYS A 272 13.92 -10.94 13.03
N PHE A 273 13.96 -11.68 11.92
CA PHE A 273 12.81 -11.80 11.02
C PHE A 273 11.60 -12.43 11.72
N GLN A 274 11.80 -13.53 12.44
CA GLN A 274 10.71 -14.19 13.17
C GLN A 274 10.16 -13.33 14.31
N ALA A 275 11.02 -12.64 15.07
CA ALA A 275 10.59 -11.70 16.10
C ALA A 275 9.71 -10.58 15.50
N TRP A 276 10.10 -10.04 14.34
CA TRP A 276 9.31 -9.04 13.63
C TRP A 276 7.99 -9.61 13.10
N CYS A 277 8.00 -10.80 12.50
CA CYS A 277 6.79 -11.45 11.98
C CYS A 277 5.73 -11.71 13.05
N THR A 278 6.16 -11.96 14.28
CA THR A 278 5.26 -12.32 15.39
C THR A 278 4.95 -11.15 16.34
N GLY A 279 5.59 -9.97 16.12
CA GLY A 279 5.43 -8.80 16.99
C GLY A 279 6.05 -9.01 18.37
N HIS A 280 7.32 -9.43 18.42
CA HIS A 280 8.13 -9.64 19.62
C HIS A 280 9.53 -9.02 19.44
N THR A 281 9.58 -7.78 18.95
CA THR A 281 10.83 -7.07 18.67
C THR A 281 11.40 -6.32 19.86
N GLY A 282 10.63 -6.22 20.95
CA GLY A 282 10.95 -5.36 22.08
C GLY A 282 10.64 -3.89 21.87
N TYR A 283 10.06 -3.52 20.72
CA TYR A 283 9.55 -2.20 20.42
C TYR A 283 8.02 -2.20 20.45
N PRO A 284 7.36 -1.77 21.55
CA PRO A 284 5.92 -2.01 21.77
C PRO A 284 5.03 -1.49 20.64
N PHE A 285 5.36 -0.37 20.01
CA PHE A 285 4.54 0.17 18.93
C PHE A 285 4.70 -0.60 17.61
N ILE A 286 5.91 -1.11 17.32
CA ILE A 286 6.15 -2.02 16.19
C ILE A 286 5.36 -3.31 16.41
N ASP A 287 5.48 -3.89 17.59
CA ASP A 287 4.83 -5.15 17.96
C ASP A 287 3.30 -5.02 17.96
N ALA A 288 2.77 -3.92 18.50
CA ALA A 288 1.35 -3.61 18.44
C ALA A 288 0.83 -3.51 17.01
N CYS A 289 1.58 -2.86 16.11
CA CYS A 289 1.21 -2.75 14.69
C CYS A 289 1.21 -4.12 13.99
N MET A 290 2.21 -4.96 14.26
CA MET A 290 2.27 -6.31 13.67
C MET A 290 1.15 -7.20 14.22
N ARG A 291 0.94 -7.21 15.54
CA ARG A 291 -0.13 -8.01 16.17
C ARG A 291 -1.53 -7.55 15.71
N PHE A 292 -1.75 -6.24 15.56
CA PHE A 292 -2.98 -5.71 14.97
C PHE A 292 -3.17 -6.21 13.53
N LEU A 293 -2.11 -6.16 12.70
CA LEU A 293 -2.16 -6.66 11.32
C LEU A 293 -2.43 -8.17 11.28
N LEU A 294 -1.78 -8.95 12.13
CA LEU A 294 -2.03 -10.38 12.29
C LEU A 294 -3.50 -10.68 12.62
N ALA A 295 -4.12 -9.89 13.47
CA ALA A 295 -5.51 -10.08 13.87
C ALA A 295 -6.53 -9.57 12.85
N LYS A 296 -6.26 -8.44 12.17
CA LYS A 296 -7.24 -7.70 11.36
C LYS A 296 -7.03 -7.76 9.86
N GLY A 297 -5.84 -8.18 9.39
CA GLY A 297 -5.51 -8.23 7.97
C GLY A 297 -5.38 -6.88 7.27
N TRP A 298 -5.45 -5.80 8.02
CA TRP A 298 -5.35 -4.44 7.50
C TRP A 298 -4.70 -3.51 8.53
N ILE A 299 -3.90 -2.58 8.05
CA ILE A 299 -3.37 -1.47 8.84
C ILE A 299 -3.18 -0.26 7.92
N ASN A 300 -3.22 0.95 8.46
CA ASN A 300 -3.06 2.18 7.70
C ASN A 300 -1.65 2.35 7.13
N PHE A 301 -1.55 3.15 6.06
CA PHE A 301 -0.34 3.28 5.24
C PHE A 301 0.90 3.69 6.05
N ARG A 302 0.79 4.63 7.00
CA ARG A 302 1.95 5.07 7.79
C ARG A 302 2.55 3.91 8.60
N MET A 303 1.71 3.07 9.16
CA MET A 303 2.17 1.90 9.93
C MET A 303 2.76 0.83 9.03
N ARG A 304 2.20 0.60 7.82
CA ARG A 304 2.83 -0.26 6.81
C ARG A 304 4.25 0.22 6.47
N ALA A 305 4.40 1.52 6.23
CA ALA A 305 5.69 2.12 5.91
C ALA A 305 6.70 1.98 7.06
N MET A 306 6.23 2.15 8.30
CA MET A 306 7.06 1.98 9.51
C MET A 306 7.50 0.53 9.70
N LEU A 307 6.59 -0.44 9.55
CA LEU A 307 6.92 -1.87 9.65
C LEU A 307 8.00 -2.28 8.64
N VAL A 308 7.86 -1.84 7.38
CA VAL A 308 8.88 -2.11 6.34
C VAL A 308 10.19 -1.39 6.63
N SER A 309 10.14 -0.12 7.06
CA SER A 309 11.32 0.64 7.43
C SER A 309 12.09 -0.02 8.57
N PHE A 310 11.39 -0.47 9.60
CA PHE A 310 12.02 -1.15 10.74
C PHE A 310 12.70 -2.46 10.30
N ALA A 311 12.01 -3.31 9.53
CA ALA A 311 12.62 -4.52 9.00
C ALA A 311 13.85 -4.24 8.14
N ALA A 312 13.77 -3.21 7.28
CA ALA A 312 14.82 -2.93 6.30
C ALA A 312 16.02 -2.15 6.85
N TYR A 313 15.84 -1.24 7.81
CA TYR A 313 16.91 -0.39 8.31
C TYR A 313 17.36 -0.74 9.72
N ASP A 314 16.40 -1.04 10.61
CA ASP A 314 16.73 -1.37 11.99
C ASP A 314 17.22 -2.82 12.10
N LEU A 315 16.51 -3.75 11.47
CA LEU A 315 16.89 -5.15 11.46
C LEU A 315 17.83 -5.53 10.33
N TRP A 316 18.10 -4.62 9.38
CA TRP A 316 18.94 -4.81 8.20
C TRP A 316 18.55 -6.01 7.33
N LEU A 317 17.25 -6.34 7.27
CA LEU A 317 16.73 -7.45 6.48
C LEU A 317 16.54 -7.05 5.01
N HIS A 318 16.88 -7.97 4.09
CA HIS A 318 16.50 -7.81 2.69
C HIS A 318 14.98 -7.78 2.54
N TRP A 319 14.47 -6.89 1.70
CA TRP A 319 13.06 -6.54 1.62
C TRP A 319 12.11 -7.67 1.17
N GLN A 320 12.58 -8.64 0.38
CA GLN A 320 11.71 -9.65 -0.26
C GLN A 320 10.95 -10.52 0.75
N ARG A 321 11.65 -11.09 1.75
CA ARG A 321 10.99 -11.94 2.74
C ARG A 321 10.01 -11.17 3.63
N PRO A 322 10.33 -9.97 4.14
CA PRO A 322 9.34 -9.07 4.75
C PRO A 322 8.17 -8.74 3.83
N ALA A 323 8.40 -8.48 2.54
CA ALA A 323 7.33 -8.23 1.59
C ALA A 323 6.39 -9.43 1.45
N HIS A 324 6.93 -10.64 1.27
CA HIS A 324 6.12 -11.85 1.16
C HIS A 324 5.29 -12.12 2.42
N HIS A 325 5.88 -11.91 3.62
CA HIS A 325 5.13 -12.03 4.87
C HIS A 325 3.97 -11.04 4.95
N LEU A 326 4.22 -9.77 4.64
CA LEU A 326 3.18 -8.75 4.64
C LEU A 326 2.11 -8.99 3.56
N ALA A 327 2.51 -9.48 2.38
CA ALA A 327 1.57 -9.86 1.32
C ALA A 327 0.55 -10.89 1.80
N GLN A 328 0.99 -11.91 2.54
CA GLN A 328 0.09 -12.93 3.12
C GLN A 328 -0.87 -12.37 4.17
N LEU A 329 -0.50 -11.26 4.82
CA LEU A 329 -1.31 -10.66 5.88
C LEU A 329 -2.31 -9.62 5.37
N PHE A 330 -1.98 -8.87 4.31
CA PHE A 330 -2.84 -7.81 3.79
C PHE A 330 -4.00 -8.36 2.97
N ILE A 331 -5.22 -8.26 3.49
CA ILE A 331 -6.44 -8.65 2.74
C ILE A 331 -6.72 -7.77 1.52
N ASP A 332 -6.02 -6.66 1.41
CA ASP A 332 -6.04 -5.72 0.28
C ASP A 332 -4.73 -5.77 -0.51
N PHE A 333 -4.08 -6.95 -0.57
CA PHE A 333 -2.84 -7.13 -1.31
C PHE A 333 -3.05 -6.86 -2.80
N GLU A 334 -2.27 -5.94 -3.34
CA GLU A 334 -2.14 -5.64 -4.76
C GLU A 334 -0.65 -5.55 -5.11
N PRO A 335 -0.11 -6.48 -5.91
CA PRO A 335 1.32 -6.55 -6.24
C PRO A 335 1.87 -5.23 -6.76
N GLY A 336 1.12 -4.58 -7.67
CA GLY A 336 1.52 -3.32 -8.29
C GLY A 336 1.67 -2.14 -7.33
N ILE A 337 1.03 -2.21 -6.16
CA ILE A 337 1.23 -1.23 -5.09
C ILE A 337 2.28 -1.73 -4.10
N HIS A 338 2.19 -2.98 -3.72
CA HIS A 338 2.96 -3.59 -2.64
C HIS A 338 4.46 -3.53 -2.90
N TYR A 339 4.94 -4.12 -4.00
CA TYR A 339 6.36 -4.18 -4.30
C TYR A 339 7.02 -2.80 -4.48
N PRO A 340 6.47 -1.87 -5.29
CA PRO A 340 7.05 -0.53 -5.38
C PRO A 340 7.06 0.24 -4.05
N GLN A 341 6.05 0.03 -3.18
CA GLN A 341 6.01 0.67 -1.87
C GLN A 341 7.01 0.06 -0.90
N VAL A 342 7.11 -1.27 -0.85
CA VAL A 342 8.11 -1.95 -0.01
C VAL A 342 9.51 -1.50 -0.40
N GLN A 343 9.85 -1.49 -1.68
CA GLN A 343 11.15 -1.03 -2.16
C GLN A 343 11.41 0.45 -1.83
N MET A 344 10.38 1.30 -1.93
CA MET A 344 10.50 2.71 -1.56
C MET A 344 10.80 2.88 -0.06
N GLN A 345 10.19 2.09 0.80
CA GLN A 345 10.43 2.15 2.24
C GLN A 345 11.73 1.44 2.64
N SER A 346 12.21 0.49 1.86
CA SER A 346 13.48 -0.21 2.07
C SER A 346 14.71 0.52 1.49
N GLY A 347 14.49 1.64 0.77
CA GLY A 347 15.56 2.47 0.21
C GLY A 347 16.15 1.98 -1.10
N THR A 348 15.62 0.92 -1.71
CA THR A 348 16.17 0.27 -2.91
C THR A 348 15.72 0.89 -4.23
N THR A 349 15.06 2.07 -4.19
CA THR A 349 14.59 2.76 -5.40
C THR A 349 15.62 3.72 -6.02
N GLY A 350 16.70 4.05 -5.32
CA GLY A 350 17.73 4.99 -5.78
C GLY A 350 17.32 6.47 -5.87
N ILE A 351 16.02 6.76 -6.03
CA ILE A 351 15.52 8.12 -6.28
C ILE A 351 14.84 8.78 -5.07
N ASN A 352 14.45 8.00 -4.07
CA ASN A 352 13.77 8.51 -2.89
C ASN A 352 14.76 8.84 -1.76
N THR A 353 14.45 9.85 -0.95
CA THR A 353 15.16 10.07 0.31
C THR A 353 14.91 8.90 1.26
N LEU A 354 15.95 8.44 1.95
CA LEU A 354 15.79 7.40 2.98
C LEU A 354 14.85 7.88 4.07
N ARG A 355 13.86 7.07 4.39
CA ARG A 355 12.86 7.34 5.42
C ARG A 355 13.01 6.31 6.53
N ILE A 356 13.99 6.52 7.38
CA ILE A 356 14.18 5.69 8.57
C ILE A 356 13.25 6.25 9.65
N TYR A 357 12.22 5.50 9.99
CA TYR A 357 11.26 5.89 11.01
C TYR A 357 11.83 5.54 12.39
N ASN A 358 11.94 6.53 13.27
CA ASN A 358 12.26 6.28 14.67
C ASN A 358 11.02 5.64 15.35
N PRO A 359 11.08 4.39 15.82
CA PRO A 359 9.91 3.68 16.34
C PRO A 359 9.34 4.31 17.61
N ILE A 360 10.18 4.85 18.49
CA ILE A 360 9.77 5.54 19.73
C ILE A 360 9.05 6.83 19.37
N LYS A 361 9.66 7.65 18.49
CA LYS A 361 9.03 8.90 18.05
C LYS A 361 7.69 8.64 17.34
N GLN A 362 7.60 7.60 16.47
CA GLN A 362 6.34 7.26 15.84
C GLN A 362 5.29 6.81 16.86
N SER A 363 5.71 6.09 17.89
CA SER A 363 4.84 5.69 18.99
C SER A 363 4.25 6.92 19.70
N MET A 364 5.08 7.86 20.13
CA MET A 364 4.66 9.10 20.78
C MET A 364 3.76 9.98 19.89
N ASP A 365 4.09 10.08 18.58
CA ASP A 365 3.35 10.93 17.64
C ASP A 365 1.97 10.33 17.27
N GLN A 366 1.83 9.00 17.22
CA GLN A 366 0.65 8.32 16.66
C GLN A 366 -0.22 7.62 17.71
N ASP A 367 0.33 7.36 18.89
CA ASP A 367 -0.35 6.76 20.04
C ASP A 367 0.13 7.43 21.37
N PRO A 368 -0.02 8.76 21.52
CA PRO A 368 0.64 9.50 22.59
C PRO A 368 0.28 9.03 24.00
N LYS A 369 -0.86 8.40 24.19
CA LYS A 369 -1.30 7.84 25.47
C LYS A 369 -1.00 6.35 25.62
N GLY A 370 -0.44 5.68 24.60
CA GLY A 370 -0.21 4.25 24.62
C GLY A 370 -1.48 3.39 24.58
N GLU A 371 -2.60 3.93 24.10
CA GLU A 371 -3.88 3.22 24.06
C GLU A 371 -3.85 2.03 23.07
N PHE A 372 -3.18 2.24 21.92
CA PHE A 372 -3.00 1.20 20.93
C PHE A 372 -2.04 0.12 21.42
N ILE A 373 -0.93 0.53 22.03
CA ILE A 373 0.03 -0.41 22.64
C ILE A 373 -0.66 -1.25 23.69
N ARG A 374 -1.35 -0.66 24.68
CA ARG A 374 -2.04 -1.39 25.75
C ARG A 374 -3.01 -2.44 25.22
N ARG A 375 -3.68 -2.15 24.12
CA ARG A 375 -4.63 -3.09 23.48
C ARG A 375 -3.95 -4.27 22.82
N TRP A 376 -2.79 -4.05 22.17
CA TRP A 376 -2.16 -5.05 21.32
C TRP A 376 -0.88 -5.67 21.90
N VAL A 377 -0.36 -5.07 22.96
CA VAL A 377 0.77 -5.56 23.76
C VAL A 377 0.35 -5.47 25.22
N PRO A 378 -0.60 -6.32 25.66
CA PRO A 378 -1.15 -6.26 27.01
C PRO A 378 -0.09 -6.48 28.09
N GLU A 379 1.03 -7.13 27.80
CA GLU A 379 2.18 -7.28 28.68
C GLU A 379 2.71 -5.92 29.17
N CYS A 380 2.67 -4.90 28.31
CA CYS A 380 3.12 -3.54 28.63
C CYS A 380 2.01 -2.64 29.19
N ALA A 381 0.80 -3.13 29.42
CA ALA A 381 -0.35 -2.29 29.75
C ALA A 381 -0.20 -1.52 31.09
N GLY A 382 0.58 -2.05 32.02
CA GLY A 382 0.80 -1.43 33.35
C GLY A 382 1.78 -0.27 33.36
N PHE A 383 2.57 -0.06 32.29
CA PHE A 383 3.48 1.08 32.22
C PHE A 383 2.68 2.40 32.09
N ASP A 384 3.24 3.46 32.67
CA ASP A 384 2.71 4.80 32.51
C ASP A 384 2.83 5.31 31.05
N GLN A 385 2.29 6.51 30.80
CA GLN A 385 2.25 7.10 29.47
C GLN A 385 3.65 7.36 28.90
N LEU A 386 4.65 7.62 29.74
CA LEU A 386 6.02 7.91 29.30
C LEU A 386 6.76 6.62 28.98
N ARG A 387 6.71 5.66 29.89
CA ARG A 387 7.49 4.41 29.81
C ARG A 387 6.92 3.41 28.80
N ILE A 388 5.63 3.46 28.50
CA ILE A 388 5.02 2.51 27.57
C ILE A 388 5.61 2.54 26.14
N HIS A 389 6.24 3.66 25.76
CA HIS A 389 6.87 3.82 24.43
C HIS A 389 8.29 3.26 24.37
N ALA A 390 8.96 3.13 25.52
CA ALA A 390 10.31 2.60 25.68
C ALA A 390 10.45 1.91 27.04
N PRO A 391 9.77 0.79 27.30
CA PRO A 391 9.67 0.18 28.63
C PRO A 391 11.01 -0.36 29.16
N TRP A 392 11.98 -0.60 28.30
CA TRP A 392 13.35 -0.98 28.69
C TRP A 392 14.13 0.17 29.39
N GLU A 393 13.65 1.42 29.30
CA GLU A 393 14.21 2.55 30.03
C GLU A 393 13.63 2.69 31.45
N ALA A 394 12.63 1.84 31.79
CA ALA A 394 12.02 1.85 33.11
C ALA A 394 12.96 1.20 34.12
N THR A 395 13.04 1.80 35.32
CA THR A 395 13.77 1.22 36.45
C THR A 395 13.14 -0.10 36.91
N ALA A 396 13.87 -0.93 37.65
CA ALA A 396 13.34 -2.18 38.19
C ALA A 396 12.07 -1.97 39.05
N MET A 397 11.99 -0.85 39.79
CA MET A 397 10.81 -0.50 40.57
C MET A 397 9.60 -0.13 39.69
N GLU A 398 9.82 0.63 38.62
CA GLU A 398 8.77 0.96 37.65
C GLU A 398 8.28 -0.30 36.93
N GLN A 399 9.17 -1.21 36.54
CA GLN A 399 8.82 -2.50 35.93
C GLN A 399 7.99 -3.39 36.87
N LEU A 400 8.40 -3.43 38.15
CA LEU A 400 7.65 -4.15 39.18
C LEU A 400 6.24 -3.54 39.36
N ALA A 401 6.14 -2.22 39.46
CA ALA A 401 4.87 -1.51 39.59
C ALA A 401 3.97 -1.70 38.37
N ALA A 402 4.55 -1.80 37.16
CA ALA A 402 3.83 -2.10 35.92
C ALA A 402 3.43 -3.59 35.79
N GLY A 403 3.96 -4.47 36.64
CA GLY A 403 3.75 -5.91 36.52
C GLY A 403 4.38 -6.52 35.27
N CYS A 404 5.39 -5.87 34.69
CA CYS A 404 6.07 -6.30 33.48
C CYS A 404 7.58 -6.14 33.60
N GLN A 405 8.29 -7.23 33.75
CA GLN A 405 9.74 -7.28 33.72
C GLN A 405 10.24 -7.48 32.28
N ILE A 406 11.06 -6.55 31.81
CA ILE A 406 11.65 -6.61 30.48
C ILE A 406 12.73 -7.69 30.43
N GLY A 407 12.71 -8.48 29.37
CA GLY A 407 13.53 -9.71 29.22
C GLY A 407 12.82 -10.98 29.70
N GLU A 408 11.75 -10.88 30.51
CA GLU A 408 10.99 -12.02 31.03
C GLU A 408 9.55 -12.03 30.51
N HIS A 409 8.75 -10.99 30.81
CA HIS A 409 7.36 -10.86 30.40
C HIS A 409 7.19 -10.25 29.01
N TYR A 410 8.11 -9.35 28.63
CA TYR A 410 8.18 -8.72 27.34
C TYR A 410 9.65 -8.63 26.91
N PRO A 411 10.00 -8.89 25.62
CA PRO A 411 11.39 -8.97 25.21
C PRO A 411 12.11 -7.61 25.32
N GLU A 412 13.42 -7.68 25.53
CA GLU A 412 14.29 -6.53 25.32
C GLU A 412 14.31 -6.12 23.85
N PRO A 413 14.63 -4.84 23.52
CA PRO A 413 14.83 -4.41 22.15
C PRO A 413 15.89 -5.25 21.45
N ILE A 414 15.51 -5.91 20.34
CA ILE A 414 16.42 -6.78 19.57
C ILE A 414 17.49 -6.00 18.79
N VAL A 415 17.43 -4.67 18.80
CA VAL A 415 18.38 -3.78 18.13
C VAL A 415 18.35 -2.40 18.79
N ASP A 416 19.51 -1.73 18.84
CA ASP A 416 19.56 -0.29 19.15
C ASP A 416 19.25 0.52 17.89
N HIS A 417 18.11 1.23 17.90
CA HIS A 417 17.63 2.03 16.77
C HIS A 417 18.66 3.07 16.28
N MET A 418 19.33 3.76 17.23
CA MET A 418 20.23 4.86 16.88
C MET A 418 21.48 4.36 16.14
N SER A 419 22.01 3.24 16.57
CA SER A 419 23.15 2.58 15.94
C SER A 419 22.77 1.98 14.60
N ALA A 420 21.64 1.27 14.52
CA ALA A 420 21.11 0.69 13.30
C ALA A 420 20.83 1.77 12.22
N ALA A 421 20.19 2.89 12.63
CA ALA A 421 19.92 4.00 11.71
C ALA A 421 21.20 4.67 11.19
N ARG A 422 22.24 4.80 12.02
CA ARG A 422 23.56 5.32 11.60
C ARG A 422 24.23 4.38 10.60
N PHE A 423 24.24 3.09 10.92
CA PHE A 423 24.77 2.06 10.05
C PHE A 423 24.07 2.08 8.68
N ALA A 424 22.75 2.00 8.66
CA ALA A 424 21.95 2.03 7.43
C ALA A 424 22.24 3.29 6.58
N LYS A 425 22.30 4.47 7.20
CA LYS A 425 22.64 5.72 6.49
C LYS A 425 24.03 5.66 5.86
N ALA A 426 25.02 5.11 6.56
CA ALA A 426 26.38 4.97 6.06
C ALA A 426 26.44 4.05 4.84
N GLN A 427 25.79 2.88 4.90
CA GLN A 427 25.74 1.93 3.80
C GLN A 427 25.10 2.56 2.54
N PHE A 428 23.93 3.16 2.67
CA PHE A 428 23.26 3.81 1.54
C PHE A 428 23.99 5.07 1.03
N ALA A 429 24.75 5.76 1.86
CA ALA A 429 25.57 6.87 1.41
C ALA A 429 26.69 6.39 0.48
N GLY A 430 27.27 5.20 0.74
CA GLY A 430 28.22 4.53 -0.15
C GLY A 430 27.61 4.26 -1.52
N VAL A 431 26.46 3.56 -1.54
CA VAL A 431 25.74 3.23 -2.79
C VAL A 431 25.41 4.50 -3.59
N ARG A 432 24.86 5.53 -2.96
CA ARG A 432 24.43 6.76 -3.64
C ARG A 432 25.58 7.58 -4.24
N ARG A 433 26.78 7.48 -3.67
CA ARG A 433 27.98 8.16 -4.18
C ARG A 433 28.68 7.39 -5.30
N SER A 434 28.42 6.11 -5.42
CA SER A 434 29.01 5.28 -6.47
C SER A 434 28.54 5.70 -7.87
N ALA A 435 29.35 5.44 -8.89
CA ALA A 435 28.99 5.67 -10.29
C ALA A 435 27.72 4.89 -10.69
N ALA A 436 27.59 3.63 -10.24
CA ALA A 436 26.43 2.79 -10.45
C ALA A 436 25.16 3.40 -9.83
N GLY A 437 25.23 3.89 -8.58
CA GLY A 437 24.09 4.52 -7.91
C GLY A 437 23.64 5.82 -8.57
N GLN A 438 24.55 6.59 -9.17
CA GLN A 438 24.21 7.79 -9.92
C GLN A 438 23.54 7.44 -11.27
N ALA A 439 24.05 6.43 -11.98
CA ALA A 439 23.46 5.93 -13.22
C ALA A 439 22.04 5.37 -12.99
N ASP A 440 21.86 4.54 -11.97
CA ASP A 440 20.55 4.00 -11.58
C ASP A 440 19.55 5.11 -11.26
N LYS A 441 19.98 6.13 -10.51
CA LYS A 441 19.11 7.28 -10.19
C LYS A 441 18.57 7.95 -11.44
N GLN A 442 19.38 8.10 -12.49
CA GLN A 442 18.93 8.69 -13.76
C GLN A 442 17.94 7.77 -14.47
N THR A 443 18.27 6.48 -14.61
CA THR A 443 17.40 5.47 -15.27
C THR A 443 16.07 5.33 -14.56
N VAL A 444 16.07 5.16 -13.25
CA VAL A 444 14.85 5.03 -12.44
C VAL A 444 14.02 6.33 -12.48
N MET A 445 14.67 7.51 -12.46
CA MET A 445 13.95 8.78 -12.59
C MET A 445 13.29 8.92 -13.96
N GLN A 446 13.96 8.50 -15.01
CA GLN A 446 13.41 8.52 -16.36
C GLN A 446 12.21 7.58 -16.50
N ARG A 447 12.30 6.34 -16.02
CA ARG A 447 11.26 5.32 -16.15
C ARG A 447 10.09 5.54 -15.17
N HIS A 448 10.37 5.80 -13.91
CA HIS A 448 9.41 5.79 -12.81
C HIS A 448 9.18 7.13 -12.11
N GLY A 449 9.96 8.14 -12.44
CA GLY A 449 9.86 9.45 -11.82
C GLY A 449 8.49 10.09 -12.05
N SER A 450 7.90 10.63 -10.99
CA SER A 450 6.66 11.39 -11.11
C SER A 450 6.92 12.69 -11.89
N ARG A 451 6.22 12.87 -13.02
CA ARG A 451 6.23 14.12 -13.77
C ARG A 451 5.31 15.10 -13.03
N LYS A 452 5.88 15.92 -12.14
CA LYS A 452 5.15 17.10 -11.67
C LYS A 452 4.99 18.02 -12.86
N THR A 453 3.77 18.33 -13.24
CA THR A 453 3.47 19.49 -14.09
C THR A 453 4.03 20.70 -13.34
N SER A 454 5.26 21.09 -13.67
CA SER A 454 5.77 22.39 -13.27
C SER A 454 4.99 23.41 -14.09
N SER A 455 3.93 23.97 -13.53
CA SER A 455 3.55 25.33 -13.87
C SER A 455 4.70 26.24 -13.40
N ARG A 456 5.84 26.14 -14.05
CA ARG A 456 6.83 27.20 -14.01
C ARG A 456 6.17 28.36 -14.74
N LYS A 457 5.67 29.29 -13.95
CA LYS A 457 5.50 30.66 -14.41
C LYS A 457 6.81 31.04 -15.11
N THR A 458 6.76 31.13 -16.40
CA THR A 458 7.73 31.89 -17.19
C THR A 458 7.57 33.34 -16.76
N GLY A 459 8.17 33.69 -15.66
CA GLY A 459 8.41 35.05 -15.24
C GLY A 459 9.50 35.60 -16.16
N SER A 460 9.10 36.50 -17.03
CA SER A 460 9.99 37.27 -17.89
C SER A 460 11.19 37.77 -17.13
N ARG A 461 12.38 37.37 -17.55
CA ARG A 461 13.62 38.02 -17.18
C ARG A 461 13.55 39.43 -17.79
N LYS A 462 13.20 40.43 -16.98
CA LYS A 462 13.56 41.80 -17.28
C LYS A 462 15.05 41.95 -17.05
N THR A 463 15.76 42.11 -18.14
CA THR A 463 17.11 42.68 -18.18
C THR A 463 16.98 44.15 -17.83
N ASP A 464 17.52 44.54 -16.69
CA ASP A 464 17.95 45.92 -16.45
C ASP A 464 19.37 45.90 -15.93
N ALA A 465 20.25 46.18 -16.88
CA ALA A 465 21.59 46.65 -16.61
C ALA A 465 21.50 48.14 -16.27
N GLN A 466 21.84 48.51 -15.04
CA GLN A 466 22.45 49.81 -14.78
C GLN A 466 23.24 49.77 -13.47
N LYS A 467 24.55 49.76 -13.65
CA LYS A 467 25.52 50.14 -12.61
C LYS A 467 25.36 51.57 -12.24
N LYS A 468 25.43 51.92 -10.94
CA LYS A 468 26.02 53.16 -10.42
C LYS A 468 26.65 52.90 -9.06
N PRO A 469 27.64 53.75 -8.62
CA PRO A 469 28.81 53.24 -7.94
C PRO A 469 28.81 53.52 -6.40
N ALA A 470 29.85 52.94 -5.78
CA ALA A 470 30.19 53.02 -4.38
C ALA A 470 30.31 54.46 -3.86
N ASN A 471 29.89 54.70 -2.61
CA ASN A 471 30.47 55.74 -1.75
C ASN A 471 30.62 55.17 -0.33
N SER A 472 31.87 55.13 0.06
CA SER A 472 32.41 54.93 1.40
C SER A 472 32.05 56.10 2.30
N ILE A 473 31.95 55.87 3.61
CA ILE A 473 32.35 56.73 4.76
C ILE A 473 31.58 56.16 5.99
N GLU A 474 32.25 55.68 6.89
CA GLU A 474 32.96 55.92 8.11
C GLU A 474 32.31 55.35 9.38
N LYS A 475 33.19 54.77 10.16
CA LYS A 475 33.04 54.26 11.53
C LYS A 475 32.50 55.29 12.53
N ARG A 476 31.67 54.82 13.49
CA ARG A 476 31.78 55.20 14.92
C ARG A 476 31.06 54.14 15.79
N ALA A 477 31.82 53.59 16.69
CA ALA A 477 31.37 52.98 17.96
C ALA A 477 31.86 53.92 19.07
N PRO A 478 31.60 53.64 20.35
CA PRO A 478 30.41 53.17 21.05
C PRO A 478 29.99 54.16 22.13
N ASP A 479 28.85 54.02 22.78
CA ASP A 479 28.80 54.43 24.21
C ASP A 479 27.77 53.61 25.01
N ASN A 480 28.18 53.37 26.24
CA ASN A 480 27.52 52.67 27.32
C ASN A 480 26.41 53.50 27.96
N GLY A 481 25.47 52.82 28.62
CA GLY A 481 24.64 53.45 29.64
C GLY A 481 23.40 52.64 29.95
N ALA A 482 23.46 51.71 30.78
CA ALA A 482 22.91 51.52 32.14
C ALA A 482 21.45 51.96 32.39
N ALA A 483 20.72 50.98 32.91
CA ALA A 483 19.85 50.99 34.09
C ALA A 483 18.34 51.29 33.96
N THR A 484 17.62 50.29 34.53
CA THR A 484 16.38 50.39 35.36
C THR A 484 15.04 50.74 34.67
N GLN A 485 14.19 49.87 34.53
CA GLN A 485 13.13 49.37 35.44
C GLN A 485 12.47 48.11 34.85
#